data_be63008e98e918df7da299cfefa744fc
#
_entry.id   be63008e98e918df7da299cfefa744fc
#
_cell.length_a   1.000
_cell.length_b   1.000
_cell.length_c   1.000
_cell.angle_alpha   90.00
_cell.angle_beta   90.00
_cell.angle_gamma   90.00
#
_symmetry.space_group_name_H-M   'P 1'
#
loop_
_entity.id
_entity.type
_entity.pdbx_description
1 polymer ?
#
loop_
_entity_poly.entity_id
_entity_poly.type
_entity_poly.pdbx_seq_one_letter_code
_entity_poly.pdbx_strand_id
1 'polypeptide(L)'
;VISLAFGSGYSTAEALAQSIAQERAALTVLSEQLLGSDRPLVVVSGTPWTPGRPSTEADPLPTEGPVAGRARSVDTVLALAPRGVRSVAVRMPRTVHHQGDGGFAGLLTARARRTGVSGYPGDGTQRWPAVHALDAASLFRLALESAPAGTSWHAVADEGDTVLEIATAIGSRLGLPVEPVPEESFGPFGPLFAMDQPASSTHTREALGWEPRHPSLLEDLENIEL
;
A
#
# COMPACT_ATOMS: atom_id res chain seq x y z
N VAL A 1 -8.75 18.37 -1.04
CA VAL A 1 -8.16 17.67 -2.21
C VAL A 1 -7.63 16.32 -1.78
N ILE A 2 -7.89 15.26 -2.57
CA ILE A 2 -7.24 13.94 -2.43
C ILE A 2 -6.39 13.72 -3.68
N SER A 3 -5.10 13.45 -3.50
CA SER A 3 -4.16 13.17 -4.59
C SER A 3 -3.79 11.68 -4.57
N LEU A 4 -4.31 10.93 -5.54
CA LEU A 4 -4.03 9.50 -5.75
C LEU A 4 -3.23 9.26 -7.04
N ALA A 5 -2.94 10.31 -7.80
CA ALA A 5 -2.31 10.18 -9.10
C ALA A 5 -0.82 9.81 -8.94
N PHE A 6 -0.47 8.64 -9.43
CA PHE A 6 0.90 8.18 -9.58
C PHE A 6 1.07 7.50 -10.94
N GLY A 7 2.19 7.73 -11.61
CA GLY A 7 2.44 7.16 -12.94
C GLY A 7 2.41 5.63 -12.94
N SER A 8 1.90 5.02 -14.00
CA SER A 8 1.77 3.55 -14.15
C SER A 8 3.07 2.85 -14.59
N GLY A 9 4.14 3.61 -14.84
CA GLY A 9 5.42 3.08 -15.32
C GLY A 9 6.32 2.64 -14.18
N TYR A 10 6.26 1.35 -13.79
CA TYR A 10 7.19 0.76 -12.82
C TYR A 10 8.18 -0.22 -13.46
N SER A 11 8.19 -0.31 -14.78
CA SER A 11 8.94 -1.35 -15.48
C SER A 11 10.46 -1.15 -15.44
N THR A 12 10.93 0.09 -15.25
CA THR A 12 12.36 0.41 -15.12
C THR A 12 12.59 1.42 -14.00
N ALA A 13 13.82 1.52 -13.51
CA ALA A 13 14.22 2.51 -12.51
C ALA A 13 14.00 3.96 -13.02
N GLU A 14 14.23 4.21 -14.31
CA GLU A 14 14.01 5.51 -14.94
C GLU A 14 12.52 5.87 -14.97
N ALA A 15 11.66 4.94 -15.34
CA ALA A 15 10.21 5.16 -15.37
C ALA A 15 9.66 5.43 -13.96
N LEU A 16 10.15 4.72 -12.95
CA LEU A 16 9.81 4.98 -11.56
C LEU A 16 10.29 6.37 -11.11
N ALA A 17 11.53 6.73 -11.41
CA ALA A 17 12.08 8.06 -11.08
C ALA A 17 11.28 9.19 -11.74
N GLN A 18 10.86 9.00 -13.00
CA GLN A 18 10.00 9.94 -13.70
C GLN A 18 8.63 10.09 -13.05
N SER A 19 7.99 8.98 -12.68
CA SER A 19 6.70 8.97 -11.98
C SER A 19 6.78 9.71 -10.63
N ILE A 20 7.86 9.51 -9.87
CA ILE A 20 8.12 10.23 -8.62
C ILE A 20 8.33 11.73 -8.86
N ALA A 21 9.04 12.11 -9.90
CA ALA A 21 9.25 13.52 -10.23
C ALA A 21 7.94 14.22 -10.65
N GLN A 22 7.09 13.54 -11.40
CA GLN A 22 5.77 14.05 -11.80
C GLN A 22 4.83 14.20 -10.60
N GLU A 23 4.78 13.17 -9.72
CA GLU A 23 4.01 13.25 -8.47
C GLU A 23 4.46 14.43 -7.62
N ARG A 24 5.78 14.60 -7.43
CA ARG A 24 6.34 15.72 -6.67
C ARG A 24 5.96 17.08 -7.25
N ALA A 25 6.03 17.24 -8.58
CA ALA A 25 5.65 18.48 -9.24
C ALA A 25 4.17 18.82 -9.05
N ALA A 26 3.29 17.81 -9.19
CA ALA A 26 1.86 17.97 -8.97
C ALA A 26 1.55 18.33 -7.51
N LEU A 27 2.16 17.64 -6.53
CA LEU A 27 1.99 17.92 -5.11
C LEU A 27 2.49 19.32 -4.74
N THR A 28 3.59 19.80 -5.35
CA THR A 28 4.07 21.16 -5.15
C THR A 28 3.03 22.18 -5.57
N VAL A 29 2.50 22.08 -6.79
CA VAL A 29 1.48 23.02 -7.31
C VAL A 29 0.21 22.98 -6.44
N LEU A 30 -0.29 21.80 -6.09
CA LEU A 30 -1.47 21.66 -5.23
C LEU A 30 -1.24 22.29 -3.85
N SER A 31 -0.07 22.06 -3.27
CA SER A 31 0.30 22.59 -1.96
C SER A 31 0.36 24.12 -1.94
N GLU A 32 0.98 24.73 -2.96
CA GLU A 32 1.09 26.19 -3.08
C GLU A 32 -0.28 26.88 -3.12
N GLN A 33 -1.27 26.26 -3.79
CA GLN A 33 -2.63 26.79 -3.88
C GLN A 33 -3.43 26.66 -2.59
N LEU A 34 -2.94 25.86 -1.63
CA LEU A 34 -3.62 25.60 -0.36
C LEU A 34 -2.99 26.31 0.82
N LEU A 35 -1.84 26.97 0.64
CA LEU A 35 -1.15 27.68 1.72
C LEU A 35 -2.06 28.71 2.42
N GLY A 36 -2.08 28.68 3.74
CA GLY A 36 -2.86 29.60 4.57
C GLY A 36 -4.38 29.41 4.50
N SER A 37 -4.86 28.36 3.82
CA SER A 37 -6.31 28.15 3.62
C SER A 37 -6.97 27.24 4.64
N ASP A 38 -6.19 26.51 5.43
CA ASP A 38 -6.61 25.42 6.32
C ASP A 38 -7.40 24.30 5.62
N ARG A 39 -7.31 24.24 4.30
CA ARG A 39 -7.99 23.23 3.49
C ARG A 39 -7.21 21.93 3.48
N PRO A 40 -7.92 20.76 3.44
CA PRO A 40 -7.26 19.46 3.47
C PRO A 40 -6.57 19.13 2.13
N LEU A 41 -5.34 18.61 2.26
CA LEU A 41 -4.61 17.90 1.20
C LEU A 41 -4.26 16.51 1.71
N VAL A 42 -4.97 15.51 1.22
CA VAL A 42 -4.73 14.10 1.53
C VAL A 42 -3.89 13.49 0.42
N VAL A 43 -2.75 12.93 0.76
CA VAL A 43 -1.83 12.27 -0.18
C VAL A 43 -1.71 10.79 0.15
N VAL A 44 -1.39 9.99 -0.87
CA VAL A 44 -1.18 8.55 -0.71
C VAL A 44 0.30 8.23 -0.53
N SER A 45 0.60 7.27 0.34
CA SER A 45 1.92 6.68 0.55
C SER A 45 1.80 5.17 0.74
N GLY A 46 2.90 4.47 1.02
CA GLY A 46 2.90 3.08 1.47
C GLY A 46 3.15 2.97 2.97
N THR A 47 2.78 1.82 3.56
CA THR A 47 3.21 1.49 4.93
C THR A 47 4.73 1.37 5.00
N PRO A 48 5.39 1.82 6.09
CA PRO A 48 6.82 1.64 6.26
C PRO A 48 7.20 0.16 6.38
N TRP A 49 8.45 -0.12 6.16
CA TRP A 49 9.05 -1.40 6.50
C TRP A 49 9.83 -1.27 7.81
N THR A 50 9.51 -2.15 8.78
CA THR A 50 10.18 -2.20 10.07
C THR A 50 10.61 -3.65 10.35
N PRO A 51 11.91 -3.94 10.40
CA PRO A 51 12.37 -5.31 10.60
C PRO A 51 11.82 -5.94 11.90
N GLY A 52 11.30 -7.17 11.80
CA GLY A 52 10.94 -8.01 12.93
C GLY A 52 9.62 -7.69 13.64
N ARG A 53 8.92 -6.63 13.26
CA ARG A 53 7.61 -6.27 13.83
C ARG A 53 6.68 -5.60 12.82
N PRO A 54 5.36 -5.56 13.07
CA PRO A 54 4.47 -4.70 12.30
C PRO A 54 4.88 -3.23 12.41
N SER A 55 4.85 -2.51 11.28
CA SER A 55 5.01 -1.05 11.27
C SER A 55 3.76 -0.36 11.79
N THR A 56 3.94 0.82 12.33
CA THR A 56 2.88 1.69 12.87
C THR A 56 2.92 3.06 12.19
N GLU A 57 1.93 3.89 12.46
CA GLU A 57 1.85 5.27 11.94
C GLU A 57 3.01 6.15 12.43
N ALA A 58 3.63 5.81 13.55
CA ALA A 58 4.79 6.52 14.11
C ALA A 58 6.11 6.18 13.40
N ASP A 59 6.16 5.09 12.65
CA ASP A 59 7.38 4.68 11.97
C ASP A 59 7.66 5.58 10.74
N PRO A 60 8.93 5.97 10.52
CA PRO A 60 9.29 6.81 9.39
C PRO A 60 9.19 6.06 8.06
N LEU A 61 8.94 6.79 7.00
CA LEU A 61 9.05 6.28 5.64
C LEU A 61 10.53 6.05 5.26
N PRO A 62 10.82 5.17 4.27
CA PRO A 62 12.18 4.86 3.89
C PRO A 62 12.91 6.09 3.32
N THR A 63 14.11 6.36 3.82
CA THR A 63 14.97 7.47 3.37
C THR A 63 15.89 7.08 2.22
N GLU A 64 16.04 5.77 1.97
CA GLU A 64 16.88 5.18 0.94
C GLU A 64 16.10 4.21 0.05
N GLY A 65 16.70 3.82 -1.06
CA GLY A 65 16.11 2.89 -2.02
C GLY A 65 15.19 3.55 -3.07
N PRO A 66 14.58 2.73 -3.94
CA PRO A 66 13.89 3.21 -5.15
C PRO A 66 12.71 4.15 -4.87
N VAL A 67 12.02 3.97 -3.74
CA VAL A 67 10.83 4.75 -3.37
C VAL A 67 11.12 5.92 -2.40
N ALA A 68 12.37 6.12 -1.99
CA ALA A 68 12.74 7.19 -1.06
C ALA A 68 12.39 8.59 -1.58
N GLY A 69 12.41 8.79 -2.90
CA GLY A 69 11.98 10.05 -3.51
C GLY A 69 10.53 10.36 -3.25
N ARG A 70 9.68 9.34 -3.27
CA ARG A 70 8.25 9.44 -2.95
C ARG A 70 8.02 9.73 -1.47
N ALA A 71 8.76 9.04 -0.58
CA ALA A 71 8.73 9.32 0.85
C ALA A 71 9.03 10.79 1.15
N ARG A 72 10.10 11.34 0.55
CA ARG A 72 10.45 12.77 0.69
C ARG A 72 9.37 13.72 0.18
N SER A 73 8.64 13.35 -0.89
CA SER A 73 7.52 14.17 -1.38
C SER A 73 6.39 14.23 -0.34
N VAL A 74 6.05 13.09 0.28
CA VAL A 74 5.04 13.02 1.35
C VAL A 74 5.47 13.83 2.57
N ASP A 75 6.70 13.66 3.04
CA ASP A 75 7.23 14.41 4.20
C ASP A 75 7.21 15.93 3.93
N THR A 76 7.54 16.35 2.70
CA THR A 76 7.45 17.77 2.29
C THR A 76 6.01 18.29 2.39
N VAL A 77 5.03 17.50 1.98
CA VAL A 77 3.61 17.88 2.09
C VAL A 77 3.17 17.95 3.55
N LEU A 78 3.53 16.96 4.38
CA LEU A 78 3.18 16.96 5.80
C LEU A 78 3.78 18.15 6.57
N ALA A 79 5.01 18.56 6.20
CA ALA A 79 5.69 19.72 6.78
C ALA A 79 4.99 21.07 6.47
N LEU A 80 3.94 21.09 5.64
CA LEU A 80 3.16 22.31 5.37
C LEU A 80 2.07 22.59 6.42
N ALA A 81 1.86 21.70 7.38
CA ALA A 81 0.88 21.90 8.44
C ALA A 81 1.04 23.28 9.17
N PRO A 82 2.23 23.70 9.60
CA PRO A 82 2.42 25.03 10.20
C PRO A 82 2.19 26.20 9.24
N ARG A 83 2.13 25.94 7.94
CA ARG A 83 1.87 26.93 6.89
C ARG A 83 0.40 27.03 6.49
N GLY A 84 -0.51 26.47 7.31
CA GLY A 84 -1.95 26.52 7.09
C GLY A 84 -2.45 25.63 5.96
N VAL A 85 -1.83 24.47 5.77
CA VAL A 85 -2.37 23.38 4.94
C VAL A 85 -2.71 22.21 5.87
N ARG A 86 -3.94 21.73 5.85
CA ARG A 86 -4.31 20.51 6.58
C ARG A 86 -3.84 19.30 5.79
N SER A 87 -2.53 19.08 5.83
CA SER A 87 -1.84 18.01 5.10
C SER A 87 -1.93 16.69 5.85
N VAL A 88 -2.31 15.61 5.15
CA VAL A 88 -2.52 14.29 5.71
C VAL A 88 -1.99 13.24 4.74
N ALA A 89 -1.34 12.19 5.23
CA ALA A 89 -0.94 11.03 4.43
C ALA A 89 -1.77 9.80 4.82
N VAL A 90 -2.35 9.10 3.83
CA VAL A 90 -2.90 7.76 4.00
C VAL A 90 -1.90 6.77 3.45
N ARG A 91 -1.42 5.87 4.30
CA ARG A 91 -0.41 4.86 3.98
C ARG A 91 -1.10 3.55 3.66
N MET A 92 -0.98 3.15 2.41
CA MET A 92 -1.61 1.95 1.85
C MET A 92 -0.76 0.70 2.11
N PRO A 93 -1.38 -0.46 2.36
CA PRO A 93 -0.69 -1.73 2.47
C PRO A 93 -0.19 -2.23 1.12
N ARG A 94 0.47 -3.40 1.12
CA ARG A 94 0.92 -4.07 -0.11
C ARG A 94 -0.22 -4.44 -1.04
N THR A 95 -1.35 -4.85 -0.47
CA THR A 95 -2.52 -5.26 -1.24
C THR A 95 -3.72 -4.38 -0.89
N VAL A 96 -4.19 -3.67 -1.90
CA VAL A 96 -5.53 -3.07 -1.91
C VAL A 96 -6.34 -3.93 -2.86
N HIS A 97 -7.35 -4.61 -2.36
CA HIS A 97 -8.08 -5.64 -3.11
C HIS A 97 -9.56 -5.32 -3.26
N HIS A 98 -10.16 -5.91 -4.28
CA HIS A 98 -11.61 -5.93 -4.51
C HIS A 98 -11.95 -7.04 -5.50
N GLN A 99 -12.93 -7.87 -5.17
CA GLN A 99 -13.39 -8.99 -6.02
C GLN A 99 -12.25 -9.94 -6.42
N GLY A 100 -11.37 -10.28 -5.49
CA GLY A 100 -10.28 -11.22 -5.69
C GLY A 100 -9.12 -10.69 -6.52
N ASP A 101 -9.05 -9.39 -6.80
CA ASP A 101 -7.98 -8.76 -7.57
C ASP A 101 -7.41 -7.54 -6.84
N GLY A 102 -6.24 -7.10 -7.28
CA GLY A 102 -5.58 -5.88 -6.85
C GLY A 102 -4.29 -6.09 -6.06
N GLY A 103 -3.45 -5.05 -6.09
CA GLY A 103 -2.18 -5.02 -5.36
C GLY A 103 -1.24 -6.18 -5.70
N PHE A 104 -0.43 -6.57 -4.71
CA PHE A 104 0.53 -7.66 -4.87
C PHE A 104 -0.14 -9.05 -4.97
N ALA A 105 -1.29 -9.26 -4.32
CA ALA A 105 -2.05 -10.50 -4.46
C ALA A 105 -2.56 -10.67 -5.91
N GLY A 106 -3.05 -9.60 -6.55
CA GLY A 106 -3.41 -9.62 -7.98
C GLY A 106 -2.24 -9.95 -8.89
N LEU A 107 -1.02 -9.47 -8.57
CA LEU A 107 0.19 -9.85 -9.32
C LEU A 107 0.53 -11.33 -9.15
N LEU A 108 0.37 -11.91 -7.95
CA LEU A 108 0.52 -13.35 -7.73
C LEU A 108 -0.53 -14.13 -8.53
N THR A 109 -1.79 -13.72 -8.50
CA THR A 109 -2.89 -14.33 -9.26
C THR A 109 -2.61 -14.32 -10.76
N ALA A 110 -2.22 -13.18 -11.31
CA ALA A 110 -1.88 -13.05 -12.73
C ALA A 110 -0.67 -13.93 -13.11
N ARG A 111 0.32 -14.04 -12.22
CA ARG A 111 1.45 -14.94 -12.41
C ARG A 111 1.00 -16.41 -12.36
N ALA A 112 0.19 -16.81 -11.40
CA ALA A 112 -0.30 -18.17 -11.25
C ALA A 112 -1.04 -18.63 -12.51
N ARG A 113 -1.93 -17.80 -13.06
CA ARG A 113 -2.62 -18.07 -14.34
C ARG A 113 -1.65 -18.28 -15.50
N ARG A 114 -0.60 -17.48 -15.59
CA ARG A 114 0.37 -17.55 -16.68
C ARG A 114 1.29 -18.77 -16.60
N THR A 115 1.68 -19.15 -15.38
CA THR A 115 2.67 -20.21 -15.15
C THR A 115 2.06 -21.58 -14.87
N GLY A 116 0.77 -21.64 -14.53
CA GLY A 116 0.10 -22.87 -14.08
C GLY A 116 0.45 -23.29 -12.64
N VAL A 117 1.12 -22.41 -11.87
CA VAL A 117 1.54 -22.66 -10.48
C VAL A 117 1.27 -21.43 -9.64
N SER A 118 0.60 -21.58 -8.50
CA SER A 118 0.51 -20.54 -7.47
C SER A 118 1.79 -20.55 -6.64
N GLY A 119 2.80 -19.82 -7.16
CA GLY A 119 4.14 -19.80 -6.61
C GLY A 119 4.35 -18.71 -5.56
N TYR A 120 5.16 -19.03 -4.53
CA TYR A 120 5.61 -18.09 -3.50
C TYR A 120 7.13 -18.15 -3.31
N PRO A 121 7.81 -17.03 -2.96
CA PRO A 121 9.25 -17.03 -2.76
C PRO A 121 9.62 -17.56 -1.36
N GLY A 122 10.75 -18.27 -1.27
CA GLY A 122 11.29 -18.79 -0.03
C GLY A 122 10.40 -19.83 0.63
N ASP A 123 10.20 -19.73 1.94
CA ASP A 123 9.29 -20.57 2.73
C ASP A 123 7.86 -20.00 2.83
N GLY A 124 7.62 -18.82 2.27
CA GLY A 124 6.31 -18.17 2.26
C GLY A 124 5.88 -17.56 3.59
N THR A 125 6.74 -17.52 4.61
CA THR A 125 6.40 -16.99 5.95
C THR A 125 6.38 -15.46 6.03
N GLN A 126 6.89 -14.77 5.02
CA GLN A 126 6.82 -13.30 4.96
C GLN A 126 5.36 -12.84 4.88
N ARG A 127 5.05 -11.77 5.61
CA ARG A 127 3.67 -11.27 5.80
C ARG A 127 3.43 -10.02 4.99
N TRP A 128 2.25 -9.94 4.42
CA TRP A 128 1.79 -8.77 3.67
C TRP A 128 0.49 -8.23 4.22
N PRO A 129 0.44 -6.94 4.57
CA PRO A 129 -0.79 -6.31 5.01
C PRO A 129 -1.71 -6.03 3.82
N ALA A 130 -3.01 -5.99 4.10
CA ALA A 130 -4.02 -5.76 3.09
C ALA A 130 -5.16 -4.86 3.57
N VAL A 131 -5.94 -4.36 2.61
CA VAL A 131 -7.18 -3.65 2.85
C VAL A 131 -8.11 -3.78 1.65
N HIS A 132 -9.40 -3.96 1.92
CA HIS A 132 -10.41 -3.87 0.87
C HIS A 132 -10.53 -2.42 0.35
N ALA A 133 -10.71 -2.23 -0.95
CA ALA A 133 -10.72 -0.91 -1.59
C ALA A 133 -11.79 0.05 -1.02
N LEU A 134 -12.96 -0.46 -0.65
CA LEU A 134 -14.03 0.35 -0.06
C LEU A 134 -13.71 0.78 1.38
N ASP A 135 -12.98 -0.04 2.15
CA ASP A 135 -12.50 0.36 3.48
C ASP A 135 -11.39 1.40 3.38
N ALA A 136 -10.47 1.25 2.42
CA ALA A 136 -9.51 2.29 2.11
C ALA A 136 -10.20 3.62 1.74
N ALA A 137 -11.21 3.58 0.88
CA ALA A 137 -11.98 4.78 0.50
C ALA A 137 -12.67 5.43 1.72
N SER A 138 -13.19 4.63 2.65
CA SER A 138 -13.78 5.14 3.90
C SER A 138 -12.75 5.89 4.76
N LEU A 139 -11.51 5.37 4.84
CA LEU A 139 -10.43 6.05 5.54
C LEU A 139 -10.01 7.35 4.85
N PHE A 140 -9.92 7.37 3.51
CA PHE A 140 -9.65 8.61 2.77
C PHE A 140 -10.71 9.69 3.06
N ARG A 141 -11.97 9.32 3.18
CA ARG A 141 -13.05 10.23 3.56
C ARG A 141 -12.85 10.75 4.99
N LEU A 142 -12.60 9.87 5.97
CA LEU A 142 -12.33 10.28 7.36
C LEU A 142 -11.11 11.18 7.46
N ALA A 143 -10.03 10.84 6.75
CA ALA A 143 -8.82 11.66 6.69
C ALA A 143 -9.10 13.06 6.13
N LEU A 144 -9.91 13.14 5.08
CA LEU A 144 -10.31 14.42 4.47
C LEU A 144 -11.17 15.26 5.41
N GLU A 145 -12.08 14.63 6.18
CA GLU A 145 -13.04 15.31 7.04
C GLU A 145 -12.45 15.72 8.38
N SER A 146 -11.65 14.86 9.04
CA SER A 146 -11.33 15.00 10.46
C SER A 146 -9.88 14.80 10.86
N ALA A 147 -8.99 14.26 9.99
CA ALA A 147 -7.62 14.02 10.40
C ALA A 147 -6.87 15.34 10.72
N PRO A 148 -6.07 15.39 11.81
CA PRO A 148 -5.23 16.52 12.13
C PRO A 148 -4.16 16.79 11.06
N ALA A 149 -3.77 18.06 10.92
CA ALA A 149 -2.71 18.45 9.99
C ALA A 149 -1.35 17.85 10.37
N GLY A 150 -0.57 17.45 9.37
CA GLY A 150 0.77 16.89 9.54
C GLY A 150 0.79 15.43 10.00
N THR A 151 -0.32 14.68 9.87
CA THR A 151 -0.43 13.30 10.36
C THR A 151 -0.45 12.26 9.26
N SER A 152 -0.12 11.01 9.64
CA SER A 152 -0.16 9.83 8.76
C SER A 152 -1.06 8.76 9.37
N TRP A 153 -1.78 8.02 8.51
CA TRP A 153 -2.78 7.02 8.91
C TRP A 153 -2.62 5.75 8.08
N HIS A 154 -2.71 4.59 8.71
CA HIS A 154 -2.56 3.29 8.02
C HIS A 154 -3.91 2.76 7.56
N ALA A 155 -4.07 2.55 6.26
CA ALA A 155 -5.22 1.87 5.66
C ALA A 155 -4.98 0.35 5.67
N VAL A 156 -4.94 -0.26 6.83
CA VAL A 156 -4.61 -1.68 7.01
C VAL A 156 -5.78 -2.36 7.73
N ALA A 157 -6.45 -3.30 7.05
CA ALA A 157 -7.49 -4.14 7.65
C ALA A 157 -6.88 -5.46 8.15
N ASP A 158 -6.12 -6.12 7.30
CA ASP A 158 -5.40 -7.35 7.58
C ASP A 158 -3.92 -7.00 7.84
N GLU A 159 -3.43 -7.25 9.06
CA GLU A 159 -2.12 -6.76 9.50
C GLU A 159 -0.94 -7.52 8.86
N GLY A 160 -1.18 -8.73 8.32
CA GLY A 160 -0.15 -9.49 7.63
C GLY A 160 -0.49 -10.96 7.45
N ASP A 161 -1.21 -11.32 6.40
CA ASP A 161 -1.33 -12.69 5.94
C ASP A 161 0.02 -13.15 5.38
N THR A 162 0.39 -14.41 5.61
CA THR A 162 1.61 -14.97 5.02
C THR A 162 1.43 -15.13 3.51
N VAL A 163 2.52 -14.98 2.76
CA VAL A 163 2.48 -15.16 1.30
C VAL A 163 2.12 -16.60 0.93
N LEU A 164 2.43 -17.58 1.80
CA LEU A 164 1.98 -18.96 1.65
C LEU A 164 0.46 -19.08 1.75
N GLU A 165 -0.19 -18.43 2.73
CA GLU A 165 -1.67 -18.41 2.86
C GLU A 165 -2.30 -17.78 1.63
N ILE A 166 -1.78 -16.63 1.17
CA ILE A 166 -2.24 -15.94 -0.04
C ILE A 166 -2.09 -16.86 -1.27
N ALA A 167 -0.92 -17.47 -1.45
CA ALA A 167 -0.68 -18.40 -2.57
C ALA A 167 -1.58 -19.63 -2.48
N THR A 168 -1.88 -20.12 -1.28
CA THR A 168 -2.77 -21.26 -1.05
C THR A 168 -4.21 -20.90 -1.44
N ALA A 169 -4.71 -19.74 -1.05
CA ALA A 169 -6.04 -19.27 -1.43
C ALA A 169 -6.17 -19.14 -2.97
N ILE A 170 -5.17 -18.51 -3.61
CA ILE A 170 -5.11 -18.38 -5.09
C ILE A 170 -5.06 -19.76 -5.76
N GLY A 171 -4.19 -20.66 -5.32
CA GLY A 171 -4.06 -22.01 -5.88
C GLY A 171 -5.32 -22.82 -5.73
N SER A 172 -5.95 -22.79 -4.55
CA SER A 172 -7.22 -23.46 -4.29
C SER A 172 -8.32 -22.96 -5.23
N ARG A 173 -8.46 -21.64 -5.37
CA ARG A 173 -9.50 -21.04 -6.22
C ARG A 173 -9.31 -21.33 -7.70
N LEU A 174 -8.06 -21.33 -8.18
CA LEU A 174 -7.74 -21.56 -9.59
C LEU A 174 -7.52 -23.04 -9.96
N GLY A 175 -7.54 -23.95 -8.96
CA GLY A 175 -7.24 -25.37 -9.18
C GLY A 175 -5.78 -25.64 -9.59
N LEU A 176 -4.84 -24.82 -9.06
CA LEU A 176 -3.42 -24.87 -9.38
C LEU A 176 -2.58 -25.42 -8.22
N PRO A 177 -1.46 -26.11 -8.48
CA PRO A 177 -0.53 -26.49 -7.43
C PRO A 177 0.07 -25.26 -6.75
N VAL A 178 0.36 -25.38 -5.45
CA VAL A 178 0.98 -24.34 -4.63
C VAL A 178 2.40 -24.79 -4.31
N GLU A 179 3.40 -24.04 -4.76
CA GLU A 179 4.79 -24.47 -4.68
C GLU A 179 5.73 -23.30 -4.38
N PRO A 180 6.83 -23.54 -3.62
CA PRO A 180 7.90 -22.55 -3.52
C PRO A 180 8.58 -22.40 -4.87
N VAL A 181 8.88 -21.15 -5.24
CA VAL A 181 9.58 -20.84 -6.48
C VAL A 181 10.76 -19.89 -6.22
N PRO A 182 11.83 -19.96 -7.02
CA PRO A 182 12.96 -19.05 -6.86
C PRO A 182 12.54 -17.59 -6.91
N GLU A 183 13.14 -16.75 -6.07
CA GLU A 183 12.85 -15.30 -6.00
C GLU A 183 13.03 -14.62 -7.36
N GLU A 184 14.04 -15.02 -8.12
CA GLU A 184 14.35 -14.49 -9.45
C GLU A 184 13.21 -14.71 -10.45
N SER A 185 12.35 -15.69 -10.20
CA SER A 185 11.18 -15.96 -11.06
C SER A 185 10.11 -14.86 -11.00
N PHE A 186 10.18 -13.95 -10.01
CA PHE A 186 9.36 -12.75 -9.91
C PHE A 186 9.99 -11.54 -10.63
N GLY A 187 11.13 -11.74 -11.33
CA GLY A 187 11.83 -10.69 -12.04
C GLY A 187 12.36 -9.58 -11.13
N PRO A 188 12.35 -8.32 -11.56
CA PRO A 188 12.86 -7.20 -10.78
C PRO A 188 12.14 -6.97 -9.43
N PHE A 189 10.97 -7.54 -9.27
CA PHE A 189 10.18 -7.44 -8.03
C PHE A 189 10.46 -8.55 -7.02
N GLY A 190 11.31 -9.53 -7.35
CA GLY A 190 11.65 -10.65 -6.45
C GLY A 190 11.91 -10.22 -5.01
N PRO A 191 12.87 -9.30 -4.74
CA PRO A 191 13.13 -8.82 -3.39
C PRO A 191 11.93 -8.21 -2.67
N LEU A 192 11.02 -7.57 -3.41
CA LEU A 192 9.79 -7.03 -2.84
C LEU A 192 8.80 -8.13 -2.47
N PHE A 193 8.71 -9.21 -3.26
CA PHE A 193 7.86 -10.36 -2.96
C PHE A 193 8.39 -11.18 -1.78
N ALA A 194 9.71 -11.21 -1.58
CA ALA A 194 10.34 -11.90 -0.45
C ALA A 194 10.34 -11.09 0.87
N MET A 195 9.94 -9.82 0.83
CA MET A 195 10.01 -8.93 2.00
C MET A 195 8.87 -9.17 2.98
N ASP A 196 9.19 -9.42 4.28
CA ASP A 196 8.24 -9.40 5.39
C ASP A 196 7.94 -7.94 5.77
N GLN A 197 6.69 -7.52 5.60
CA GLN A 197 6.29 -6.13 5.85
C GLN A 197 4.89 -6.06 6.49
N PRO A 198 4.66 -6.67 7.63
CA PRO A 198 3.40 -6.51 8.35
C PRO A 198 3.22 -5.06 8.80
N ALA A 199 1.96 -4.63 8.95
CA ALA A 199 1.66 -3.28 9.41
C ALA A 199 0.40 -3.28 10.28
N SER A 200 0.35 -2.43 11.30
CA SER A 200 -0.81 -2.25 12.16
C SER A 200 -1.53 -0.93 11.86
N SER A 201 -2.83 -0.91 12.06
CA SER A 201 -3.69 0.27 12.01
C SER A 201 -4.39 0.55 13.34
N THR A 202 -3.90 -0.01 14.45
CA THR A 202 -4.51 0.16 15.77
C THR A 202 -4.71 1.64 16.09
N HIS A 203 -3.67 2.47 15.91
CA HIS A 203 -3.78 3.91 16.15
C HIS A 203 -4.79 4.59 15.21
N THR A 204 -4.82 4.25 13.92
CA THR A 204 -5.80 4.77 12.97
C THR A 204 -7.22 4.46 13.40
N ARG A 205 -7.49 3.22 13.82
CA ARG A 205 -8.83 2.78 14.27
C ARG A 205 -9.26 3.54 15.52
N GLU A 206 -8.39 3.64 16.51
CA GLU A 206 -8.69 4.30 17.78
C GLU A 206 -8.87 5.81 17.61
N ALA A 207 -7.98 6.49 16.90
CA ALA A 207 -7.96 7.93 16.81
C ALA A 207 -8.98 8.53 15.83
N LEU A 208 -9.27 7.84 14.72
CA LEU A 208 -10.23 8.30 13.71
C LEU A 208 -11.58 7.56 13.77
N GLY A 209 -11.73 6.53 14.59
CA GLY A 209 -12.91 5.69 14.61
C GLY A 209 -13.09 4.92 13.28
N TRP A 210 -11.98 4.59 12.62
CA TRP A 210 -12.05 3.84 11.37
C TRP A 210 -12.29 2.35 11.62
N GLU A 211 -13.34 1.83 11.03
CA GLU A 211 -13.74 0.41 11.15
C GLU A 211 -13.81 -0.21 9.75
N PRO A 212 -12.84 -1.02 9.33
CA PRO A 212 -12.97 -1.83 8.12
C PRO A 212 -14.09 -2.85 8.29
N ARG A 213 -14.93 -3.02 7.26
CA ARG A 213 -16.16 -3.83 7.32
C ARG A 213 -16.33 -4.77 6.14
N HIS A 214 -15.44 -4.70 5.16
CA HIS A 214 -15.47 -5.53 3.98
C HIS A 214 -14.63 -6.80 4.19
N PRO A 215 -14.76 -7.79 3.31
CA PRO A 215 -14.02 -9.05 3.42
C PRO A 215 -12.51 -8.83 3.58
N SER A 216 -11.87 -9.72 4.33
CA SER A 216 -10.41 -9.83 4.38
C SER A 216 -9.84 -10.22 3.02
N LEU A 217 -8.53 -10.07 2.84
CA LEU A 217 -7.87 -10.49 1.59
C LEU A 217 -8.13 -11.96 1.28
N LEU A 218 -7.97 -12.85 2.27
CA LEU A 218 -8.15 -14.29 2.04
C LEU A 218 -9.59 -14.65 1.66
N GLU A 219 -10.60 -14.04 2.30
CA GLU A 219 -12.01 -14.20 1.94
C GLU A 219 -12.30 -13.65 0.53
N ASP A 220 -11.71 -12.52 0.17
CA ASP A 220 -11.95 -11.89 -1.13
C ASP A 220 -11.28 -12.66 -2.28
N LEU A 221 -10.17 -13.35 -2.03
CA LEU A 221 -9.52 -14.24 -3.00
C LEU A 221 -10.40 -15.44 -3.41
N GLU A 222 -11.41 -15.80 -2.60
CA GLU A 222 -12.41 -16.79 -3.02
C GLU A 222 -13.28 -16.31 -4.19
N ASN A 223 -13.33 -15.01 -4.44
CA ASN A 223 -14.09 -14.37 -5.51
C ASN A 223 -13.26 -14.16 -6.81
N ILE A 224 -12.03 -14.67 -6.90
CA ILE A 224 -11.25 -14.62 -8.14
C ILE A 224 -12.06 -15.21 -9.29
N GLU A 225 -12.21 -14.48 -10.39
CA GLU A 225 -12.84 -14.99 -11.60
C GLU A 225 -12.03 -16.17 -12.19
N LEU A 226 -12.72 -17.22 -12.65
CA LEU A 226 -12.11 -18.46 -13.22
C LEU A 226 -11.77 -18.30 -14.69
#